data_4093466a963c2d11ba0de0da5b98e975
#
_entry.id   4093466a963c2d11ba0de0da5b98e975
#
_cell.length_a   1.000
_cell.length_b   1.000
_cell.length_c   1.000
_cell.angle_alpha   90.00
_cell.angle_beta   90.00
_cell.angle_gamma   90.00
#
_symmetry.space_group_name_H-M   'P 1'
#
loop_
_entity.id
_entity.type
_entity.pdbx_description
1 polymer ?
#
loop_
_entity_poly.entity_id
_entity_poly.type
_entity_poly.pdbx_seq_one_letter_code
_entity_poly.pdbx_strand_id
1 'polypeptide(L)' 'MNKAMNKPRLLTLKEAAKLIEGLTEYRVRMLCITGDIKYHKFGNKYMISERELLNFFGETA' A
#
# COMPACT_ATOMS: atom_id res chain seq x y z
N MET A 1 23.75 7.06 -2.23
CA MET A 1 23.28 6.94 -2.05
C MET A 1 22.46 6.31 -1.87
N ASN A 2 22.01 6.30 -1.86
CA ASN A 2 21.26 6.03 -1.64
C ASN A 2 20.49 5.18 -1.30
N LYS A 3 20.86 4.97 -0.74
CA LYS A 3 20.32 3.97 -0.24
C LYS A 3 19.04 4.22 0.29
N ALA A 4 18.82 5.22 0.74
CA ALA A 4 17.54 5.59 1.19
C ALA A 4 16.53 5.52 0.13
N MET A 5 16.97 5.66 -1.06
CA MET A 5 16.10 5.57 -2.11
C MET A 5 15.55 4.25 -2.30
N ASN A 6 16.13 3.25 -1.73
CA ASN A 6 15.63 1.92 -1.92
C ASN A 6 14.57 1.53 -0.94
N LYS A 7 14.30 2.40 0.04
CA LYS A 7 13.29 2.06 1.01
C LYS A 7 11.94 2.44 0.53
N PRO A 8 10.99 1.52 0.50
CA PRO A 8 9.65 1.87 0.07
C PRO A 8 8.99 2.73 1.12
N ARG A 9 8.14 3.63 0.71
CA ARG A 9 7.38 4.44 1.61
C ARG A 9 6.25 3.62 2.19
N LEU A 10 5.94 3.86 3.45
CA LEU A 10 4.78 3.23 4.05
C LEU A 10 3.63 4.22 3.95
N LEU A 11 2.50 3.73 3.50
CA LEU A 11 1.33 4.55 3.29
C LEU A 11 0.21 4.10 4.20
N THR A 12 -0.60 5.06 4.64
CA THR A 12 -1.81 4.72 5.36
C THR A 12 -2.82 4.25 4.29
N LEU A 13 -3.92 3.68 4.75
CA LEU A 13 -4.96 3.25 3.80
C LEU A 13 -5.47 4.44 3.00
N LYS A 14 -5.59 5.58 3.65
CA LYS A 14 -6.06 6.77 2.98
C LYS A 14 -5.10 7.23 1.90
N GLU A 15 -3.82 7.22 2.22
CA GLU A 15 -2.81 7.62 1.26
C GLU A 15 -2.75 6.64 0.10
N ALA A 16 -2.86 5.35 0.42
CA ALA A 16 -2.81 4.34 -0.63
C ALA A 16 -3.98 4.50 -1.58
N ALA A 17 -5.15 4.81 -1.03
CA ALA A 17 -6.32 4.98 -1.87
C ALA A 17 -6.18 6.16 -2.81
N LYS A 18 -5.44 7.17 -2.39
CA LYS A 18 -5.27 8.33 -3.24
C LYS A 18 -4.30 8.11 -4.39
N LEU A 19 -3.42 7.15 -4.24
CA LEU A 19 -2.44 6.89 -5.29
C LEU A 19 -3.04 6.25 -6.53
N ILE A 20 -4.07 5.48 -6.35
CA ILE A 20 -4.66 4.74 -7.47
C ILE A 20 -6.05 5.29 -7.72
N GLU A 21 -6.26 5.76 -8.90
CA GLU A 21 -7.54 6.34 -9.24
C GLU A 21 -8.63 5.28 -9.16
N GLY A 22 -9.71 5.61 -8.50
CA GLY A 22 -10.80 4.66 -8.35
C GLY A 22 -10.69 3.74 -7.15
N LEU A 23 -9.60 3.82 -6.43
CA LEU A 23 -9.41 2.95 -5.28
C LEU A 23 -9.93 3.65 -4.03
N THR A 24 -10.56 2.89 -3.14
CA THR A 24 -11.08 3.46 -1.91
C THR A 24 -10.35 2.88 -0.72
N GLU A 25 -10.45 3.55 0.43
CA GLU A 25 -9.82 3.05 1.65
C GLU A 25 -10.38 1.68 2.00
N TYR A 26 -11.68 1.51 1.83
CA TYR A 26 -12.31 0.25 2.15
C TYR A 26 -11.72 -0.87 1.33
N ARG A 27 -11.53 -0.62 0.05
CA ARG A 27 -11.00 -1.63 -0.83
C ARG A 27 -9.58 -1.99 -0.44
N VAL A 28 -8.75 -0.98 -0.14
CA VAL A 28 -7.39 -1.24 0.26
C VAL A 28 -7.36 -2.06 1.54
N ARG A 29 -8.24 -1.72 2.48
CA ARG A 29 -8.30 -2.44 3.73
C ARG A 29 -8.67 -3.90 3.49
N MET A 30 -9.63 -4.12 2.61
CA MET A 30 -10.04 -5.49 2.32
C MET A 30 -8.91 -6.28 1.67
N LEU A 31 -8.12 -5.65 0.80
CA LEU A 31 -7.01 -6.33 0.19
C LEU A 31 -5.98 -6.75 1.23
N CYS A 32 -5.82 -5.95 2.28
CA CYS A 32 -4.92 -6.29 3.35
C CYS A 32 -5.48 -7.47 4.14
N ILE A 33 -6.74 -7.40 4.49
CA ILE A 33 -7.36 -8.42 5.31
C ILE A 33 -7.39 -9.77 4.61
N THR A 34 -7.63 -9.75 3.31
CA THR A 34 -7.69 -11.01 2.57
C THR A 34 -6.30 -11.55 2.24
N GLY A 35 -5.27 -10.74 2.48
CA GLY A 35 -3.92 -11.22 2.23
C GLY A 35 -3.43 -10.96 0.83
N ASP A 36 -4.19 -10.25 0.02
CA ASP A 36 -3.77 -9.96 -1.34
C ASP A 36 -2.61 -9.01 -1.41
N ILE A 37 -2.52 -8.11 -0.43
CA ILE A 37 -1.42 -7.18 -0.34
C ILE A 37 -0.80 -7.30 1.03
N LYS A 38 0.52 -7.31 1.10
CA LYS A 38 1.21 -7.36 2.36
C LYS A 38 1.08 -6.02 3.05
N TYR A 39 0.91 -6.05 4.34
CA TYR A 39 0.78 -4.82 5.09
C TYR A 39 1.44 -4.96 6.45
N HIS A 40 1.63 -3.83 7.12
CA HIS A 40 2.17 -3.80 8.45
C HIS A 40 1.11 -3.16 9.32
N LYS A 41 0.97 -3.67 10.53
CA LYS A 41 -0.02 -3.11 11.43
C LYS A 41 0.69 -2.51 12.64
N PHE A 42 0.47 -1.22 12.86
CA PHE A 42 1.03 -0.53 14.00
C PHE A 42 -0.13 -0.09 14.86
N GLY A 43 -0.34 -0.80 15.96
CA GLY A 43 -1.49 -0.53 16.79
C GLY A 43 -2.75 -0.81 15.98
N ASN A 44 -3.55 0.20 15.75
CA ASN A 44 -4.75 0.03 14.98
C ASN A 44 -4.59 0.50 13.54
N LYS A 45 -3.38 0.92 13.17
CA LYS A 45 -3.20 1.45 11.84
C LYS A 45 -2.62 0.44 10.89
N TYR A 46 -3.20 0.34 9.73
CA TYR A 46 -2.68 -0.50 8.67
C TYR A 46 -1.79 0.38 7.80
N MET A 47 -0.59 -0.10 7.53
CA MET A 47 0.34 0.62 6.68
C MET A 47 0.77 -0.31 5.55
N ILE A 48 0.83 0.21 4.35
CA ILE A 48 1.19 -0.58 3.19
C ILE A 48 2.39 0.03 2.52
N SER A 49 3.33 -0.80 2.12
CA SER A 49 4.47 -0.32 1.37
C SER A 49 3.99 0.16 0.01
N GLU A 50 4.46 1.32 -0.40
CA GLU A 50 4.11 1.85 -1.70
C GLU A 50 4.48 0.87 -2.78
N ARG A 51 5.62 0.20 -2.62
CA ARG A 51 6.05 -0.78 -3.61
C ARG A 51 5.06 -1.92 -3.73
N GLU A 52 4.56 -2.43 -2.60
CA GLU A 52 3.61 -3.53 -2.64
C GLU A 52 2.33 -3.11 -3.33
N LEU A 53 1.90 -1.90 -3.05
CA LEU A 53 0.68 -1.40 -3.66
C LEU A 53 0.85 -1.27 -5.16
N LEU A 54 1.94 -0.70 -5.59
CA LEU A 54 2.18 -0.52 -7.00
C LEU A 54 2.39 -1.84 -7.72
N ASN A 55 3.01 -2.79 -7.05
CA ASN A 55 3.17 -4.11 -7.67
C ASN A 55 1.83 -4.77 -7.91
N PHE A 56 0.91 -4.58 -6.98
CA PHE A 56 -0.39 -5.22 -7.11
C PHE A 56 -1.21 -4.61 -8.25
N PHE A 57 -1.15 -3.29 -8.38
CA PHE A 57 -1.94 -2.61 -9.39
C PHE A 57 -1.17 -2.21 -10.64
N GLY A 58 0.07 -1.84 -10.44
CA GLY A 58 0.77 -1.18 -11.52
C GLY A 58 1.48 -2.05 -12.48
N GLU A 59 1.83 -3.26 -12.06
CA GLU A 59 2.63 -4.03 -12.93
C GLU A 59 1.88 -4.47 -14.10
N THR A 60 0.61 -4.32 -14.07
CA THR A 60 -0.13 -4.73 -15.23
C THR A 60 0.03 -3.72 -16.32
N ALA A 61 0.49 -2.58 -15.99
CA ALA A 61 0.59 -1.55 -16.99
C ALA A 61 1.57 -1.87 -18.08
#